data_2051a1007de8ce0f9a95e9d8ab64907d
#
_entry.id   2051a1007de8ce0f9a95e9d8ab64907d
#
_cell.length_a   1.000
_cell.length_b   1.000
_cell.length_c   1.000
_cell.angle_alpha   90.00
_cell.angle_beta   90.00
_cell.angle_gamma   90.00
#
_symmetry.space_group_name_H-M   'P 1'
#
loop_
_entity.id
_entity.type
_entity.pdbx_description
1 polymer ?
#
loop_
_entity_poly.entity_id
_entity_poly.type
_entity_poly.pdbx_seq_one_letter_code
_entity_poly.pdbx_strand_id
1 'polypeptide(L)'
;MNSYRCVQQSHAHCMVCGSREHNSDSLGLVFTPQVDGSVSAPFVVNPKYQGYTGLLHGGMTSTLLDAAMTHCLFMQGIQALTAELTVRFMAPIHVGQRLLVCAKMLSQRRGLYQLEAWLVAGHRQVARASAKFVAPSSGSLAHGD
;
A
#
# COMPACT_ATOMS: atom_id res chain seq x y z
N MET A 1 8.37 -7.51 -21.03
CA MET A 1 7.09 -7.17 -20.50
C MET A 1 7.10 -7.21 -19.00
N ASN A 2 6.47 -6.32 -18.47
CA ASN A 2 6.58 -6.10 -17.06
C ASN A 2 5.40 -6.77 -16.34
N SER A 3 5.70 -7.80 -15.55
CA SER A 3 4.68 -8.48 -14.77
C SER A 3 3.95 -7.55 -13.80
N TYR A 4 4.66 -6.52 -13.32
CA TYR A 4 4.05 -5.52 -12.47
C TYR A 4 2.89 -4.81 -13.19
N ARG A 5 3.09 -4.39 -14.45
CA ARG A 5 2.04 -3.70 -15.20
C ARG A 5 0.81 -4.57 -15.40
N CYS A 6 1.02 -5.87 -15.65
CA CYS A 6 -0.09 -6.79 -15.81
C CYS A 6 -0.92 -6.88 -14.55
N VAL A 7 -0.27 -6.99 -13.41
CA VAL A 7 -0.96 -7.08 -12.13
C VAL A 7 -1.56 -5.74 -11.74
N GLN A 8 -0.85 -4.65 -12.02
CA GLN A 8 -1.33 -3.30 -11.73
C GLN A 8 -2.65 -3.00 -12.42
N GLN A 9 -2.87 -3.54 -13.63
CA GLN A 9 -4.12 -3.31 -14.34
C GLN A 9 -5.33 -3.87 -13.61
N SER A 10 -5.14 -4.89 -12.78
CA SER A 10 -6.23 -5.40 -11.95
C SER A 10 -6.68 -4.38 -10.91
N HIS A 11 -5.86 -3.34 -10.67
CA HIS A 11 -6.14 -2.25 -9.75
C HIS A 11 -6.40 -0.92 -10.47
N ALA A 12 -6.77 -0.94 -11.75
CA ALA A 12 -6.99 0.28 -12.52
C ALA A 12 -8.02 1.20 -11.88
N HIS A 13 -9.02 0.62 -11.21
CA HIS A 13 -10.09 1.37 -10.54
C HIS A 13 -9.87 1.52 -9.03
N CYS A 14 -8.70 1.14 -8.54
CA CYS A 14 -8.41 1.16 -7.11
C CYS A 14 -8.48 2.57 -6.53
N MET A 15 -9.10 2.69 -5.37
CA MET A 15 -9.25 3.99 -4.69
C MET A 15 -7.92 4.59 -4.25
N VAL A 16 -6.87 3.77 -4.14
CA VAL A 16 -5.56 4.23 -3.66
C VAL A 16 -4.58 4.45 -4.80
N CYS A 17 -4.46 3.49 -5.70
CA CYS A 17 -3.43 3.48 -6.73
C CYS A 17 -3.98 3.45 -8.15
N GLY A 18 -5.30 3.44 -8.30
CA GLY A 18 -5.90 3.42 -9.62
C GLY A 18 -5.70 4.73 -10.37
N SER A 19 -5.86 4.65 -11.69
CA SER A 19 -5.82 5.81 -12.54
C SER A 19 -7.03 6.71 -12.23
N ARG A 20 -6.82 8.02 -12.20
CA ARG A 20 -7.92 8.96 -12.00
C ARG A 20 -8.85 9.02 -13.19
N GLU A 21 -8.47 8.47 -14.32
CA GLU A 21 -9.37 8.29 -15.46
C GLU A 21 -10.44 7.23 -15.15
N HIS A 22 -10.07 6.17 -14.42
CA HIS A 22 -10.97 5.10 -14.04
C HIS A 22 -11.66 5.35 -12.71
N ASN A 23 -11.00 6.07 -11.81
CA ASN A 23 -11.54 6.43 -10.50
C ASN A 23 -11.02 7.81 -10.14
N SER A 24 -11.86 8.82 -10.33
CA SER A 24 -11.48 10.21 -10.07
C SER A 24 -11.15 10.50 -8.60
N ASP A 25 -11.60 9.64 -7.69
CA ASP A 25 -11.35 9.78 -6.25
C ASP A 25 -10.10 9.03 -5.79
N SER A 26 -9.39 8.36 -6.71
CA SER A 26 -8.17 7.64 -6.36
C SER A 26 -7.14 8.60 -5.76
N LEU A 27 -6.40 8.11 -4.76
CA LEU A 27 -5.27 8.85 -4.19
C LEU A 27 -4.13 9.00 -5.18
N GLY A 28 -4.09 8.14 -6.20
CA GLY A 28 -3.09 8.23 -7.25
C GLY A 28 -1.68 7.93 -6.79
N LEU A 29 -1.51 7.08 -5.77
CA LEU A 29 -0.19 6.72 -5.29
C LEU A 29 0.59 5.97 -6.36
N VAL A 30 1.85 6.35 -6.54
CA VAL A 30 2.75 5.71 -7.48
C VAL A 30 3.93 5.15 -6.70
N PHE A 31 4.03 3.82 -6.66
CA PHE A 31 5.10 3.13 -5.95
C PHE A 31 6.26 2.85 -6.88
N THR A 32 7.47 3.09 -6.37
CA THR A 32 8.71 2.89 -7.10
C THR A 32 9.54 1.82 -6.41
N PRO A 33 10.06 0.80 -7.15
CA PRO A 33 10.94 -0.18 -6.54
C PRO A 33 12.27 0.45 -6.15
N GLN A 34 12.81 0.00 -5.01
CA GLN A 34 14.10 0.42 -4.53
C GLN A 34 15.14 -0.66 -4.78
N VAL A 35 16.41 -0.29 -4.65
CA VAL A 35 17.53 -1.21 -4.90
C VAL A 35 17.49 -2.42 -3.95
N ASP A 36 17.03 -2.23 -2.74
CA ASP A 36 16.96 -3.27 -1.72
C ASP A 36 15.73 -4.18 -1.82
N GLY A 37 14.93 -4.03 -2.88
CA GLY A 37 13.73 -4.84 -3.08
C GLY A 37 12.47 -4.28 -2.42
N SER A 38 12.59 -3.21 -1.65
CA SER A 38 11.43 -2.52 -1.09
C SER A 38 10.76 -1.64 -2.14
N VAL A 39 9.58 -1.12 -1.81
CA VAL A 39 8.88 -0.14 -2.64
C VAL A 39 8.59 1.10 -1.81
N SER A 40 8.47 2.23 -2.47
CA SER A 40 8.11 3.47 -1.78
C SER A 40 7.28 4.38 -2.66
N ALA A 41 6.44 5.20 -2.02
CA ALA A 41 5.64 6.22 -2.69
C ALA A 41 5.53 7.45 -1.79
N PRO A 42 5.62 8.65 -2.35
CA PRO A 42 5.36 9.87 -1.58
C PRO A 42 3.86 10.08 -1.40
N PHE A 43 3.49 10.67 -0.29
CA PHE A 43 2.12 11.03 0.00
C PHE A 43 2.07 12.30 0.84
N VAL A 44 1.29 13.28 0.42
CA VAL A 44 1.07 14.50 1.19
C VAL A 44 -0.30 14.38 1.87
N VAL A 45 -0.32 14.64 3.17
CA VAL A 45 -1.54 14.48 3.98
C VAL A 45 -2.51 15.61 3.66
N ASN A 46 -3.56 15.28 2.92
CA ASN A 46 -4.58 16.24 2.51
C ASN A 46 -5.63 16.37 3.63
N PRO A 47 -6.16 17.60 3.88
CA PRO A 47 -7.17 17.80 4.92
C PRO A 47 -8.40 16.91 4.80
N LYS A 48 -8.77 16.49 3.60
CA LYS A 48 -9.96 15.64 3.43
C LYS A 48 -9.81 14.24 4.02
N TYR A 49 -8.59 13.85 4.42
CA TYR A 49 -8.34 12.54 5.02
C TYR A 49 -8.16 12.60 6.53
N GLN A 50 -8.56 13.70 7.16
CA GLN A 50 -8.40 13.83 8.59
C GLN A 50 -9.49 13.07 9.36
N GLY A 51 -9.11 12.58 10.54
CA GLY A 51 -10.03 12.08 11.55
C GLY A 51 -10.24 13.17 12.57
N TYR A 52 -9.46 13.18 13.65
CA TYR A 52 -9.43 14.35 14.51
C TYR A 52 -8.90 15.55 13.73
N THR A 53 -9.43 16.73 14.04
CA THR A 53 -9.03 17.94 13.32
C THR A 53 -7.50 18.09 13.29
N GLY A 54 -6.98 18.20 12.09
CA GLY A 54 -5.53 18.39 11.87
C GLY A 54 -4.72 17.12 11.82
N LEU A 55 -5.32 15.95 12.07
CA LEU A 55 -4.62 14.66 12.09
C LEU A 55 -5.14 13.71 11.02
N LEU A 56 -4.25 12.94 10.42
CA LEU A 56 -4.62 11.90 9.48
C LEU A 56 -5.48 10.84 10.17
N HIS A 57 -6.57 10.45 9.53
CA HIS A 57 -7.44 9.39 10.04
C HIS A 57 -6.67 8.07 10.12
N GLY A 58 -6.84 7.33 11.24
CA GLY A 58 -6.15 6.06 11.44
C GLY A 58 -6.46 5.04 10.36
N GLY A 59 -7.70 5.00 9.89
CA GLY A 59 -8.08 4.13 8.78
C GLY A 59 -7.33 4.45 7.50
N MET A 60 -7.03 5.72 7.26
CA MET A 60 -6.25 6.12 6.09
C MET A 60 -4.80 5.66 6.25
N THR A 61 -4.23 5.75 7.45
CA THR A 61 -2.91 5.21 7.75
C THR A 61 -2.85 3.72 7.38
N SER A 62 -3.84 2.96 7.81
CA SER A 62 -3.93 1.53 7.50
C SER A 62 -4.04 1.29 5.99
N THR A 63 -4.81 2.12 5.29
CA THR A 63 -4.98 2.05 3.84
C THR A 63 -3.64 2.23 3.12
N LEU A 64 -2.85 3.24 3.53
CA LEU A 64 -1.55 3.51 2.92
C LEU A 64 -0.59 2.34 3.12
N LEU A 65 -0.55 1.79 4.34
CA LEU A 65 0.33 0.67 4.66
C LEU A 65 -0.07 -0.59 3.89
N ASP A 66 -1.35 -0.89 3.82
CA ASP A 66 -1.85 -2.04 3.08
C ASP A 66 -1.53 -1.90 1.58
N ALA A 67 -1.74 -0.72 1.02
CA ALA A 67 -1.45 -0.47 -0.39
C ALA A 67 0.02 -0.67 -0.71
N ALA A 68 0.92 -0.22 0.17
CA ALA A 68 2.36 -0.39 -0.03
C ALA A 68 2.74 -1.87 -0.12
N MET A 69 2.19 -2.69 0.77
CA MET A 69 2.46 -4.13 0.77
C MET A 69 1.88 -4.80 -0.47
N THR A 70 0.69 -4.39 -0.89
CA THR A 70 0.07 -4.90 -2.11
C THR A 70 0.96 -4.60 -3.32
N HIS A 71 1.50 -3.39 -3.42
CA HIS A 71 2.37 -3.03 -4.53
C HIS A 71 3.73 -3.72 -4.46
N CYS A 72 4.20 -4.04 -3.27
CA CYS A 72 5.41 -4.84 -3.13
C CYS A 72 5.23 -6.21 -3.79
N LEU A 73 4.06 -6.82 -3.62
CA LEU A 73 3.73 -8.08 -4.30
C LEU A 73 3.55 -7.87 -5.80
N PHE A 74 2.92 -6.77 -6.22
CA PHE A 74 2.74 -6.45 -7.63
C PHE A 74 4.07 -6.37 -8.37
N MET A 75 5.11 -5.85 -7.73
CA MET A 75 6.44 -5.75 -8.35
C MET A 75 7.00 -7.12 -8.74
N GLN A 76 6.49 -8.18 -8.12
CA GLN A 76 6.88 -9.56 -8.43
C GLN A 76 5.81 -10.29 -9.24
N GLY A 77 4.79 -9.57 -9.73
CA GLY A 77 3.73 -10.17 -10.53
C GLY A 77 2.76 -11.01 -9.71
N ILE A 78 2.70 -10.77 -8.38
CA ILE A 78 1.88 -11.56 -7.48
C ILE A 78 0.59 -10.82 -7.17
N GLN A 79 -0.54 -11.52 -7.31
CA GLN A 79 -1.84 -11.08 -6.84
C GLN A 79 -2.21 -11.87 -5.60
N ALA A 80 -2.45 -11.18 -4.50
CA ALA A 80 -2.83 -11.81 -3.25
C ALA A 80 -3.72 -10.86 -2.47
N LEU A 81 -4.52 -11.42 -1.58
CA LEU A 81 -5.45 -10.66 -0.75
C LEU A 81 -4.91 -10.54 0.66
N THR A 82 -5.15 -9.39 1.28
CA THR A 82 -4.81 -9.18 2.67
C THR A 82 -5.65 -10.12 3.54
N ALA A 83 -4.99 -10.99 4.27
CA ALA A 83 -5.66 -11.92 5.18
C ALA A 83 -5.60 -11.43 6.62
N GLU A 84 -4.52 -10.76 7.00
CA GLU A 84 -4.34 -10.26 8.36
C GLU A 84 -3.47 -9.01 8.29
N LEU A 85 -3.89 -7.97 9.00
CA LEU A 85 -3.18 -6.69 9.03
C LEU A 85 -3.08 -6.22 10.47
N THR A 86 -1.85 -5.98 10.92
CA THR A 86 -1.59 -5.42 12.25
C THR A 86 -0.90 -4.08 12.08
N VAL A 87 -1.48 -3.02 12.64
CA VAL A 87 -0.96 -1.67 12.49
C VAL A 87 -0.56 -1.11 13.85
N ARG A 88 0.61 -0.49 13.90
CA ARG A 88 1.08 0.24 15.07
C ARG A 88 1.17 1.71 14.74
N PHE A 89 0.47 2.53 15.51
CA PHE A 89 0.48 4.00 15.38
C PHE A 89 1.51 4.53 16.37
N MET A 90 2.59 5.11 15.87
CA MET A 90 3.74 5.47 16.69
C MET A 90 3.78 6.96 17.02
N ALA A 91 3.21 7.80 16.17
CA ALA A 91 3.14 9.25 16.37
C ALA A 91 1.97 9.82 15.60
N PRO A 92 1.39 10.93 16.05
CA PRO A 92 0.36 11.62 15.28
C PRO A 92 0.91 12.06 13.92
N ILE A 93 0.09 11.94 12.89
CA ILE A 93 0.44 12.38 11.54
C ILE A 93 -0.43 13.60 11.23
N HIS A 94 0.23 14.73 10.93
CA HIS A 94 -0.45 16.01 10.76
C HIS A 94 -0.78 16.31 9.32
N VAL A 95 -1.91 16.98 9.12
CA VAL A 95 -2.28 17.52 7.81
C VAL A 95 -1.13 18.38 7.28
N GLY A 96 -0.82 18.20 6.01
CA GLY A 96 0.26 18.94 5.35
C GLY A 96 1.61 18.24 5.39
N GLN A 97 1.79 17.24 6.24
CA GLN A 97 3.06 16.51 6.28
C GLN A 97 3.27 15.71 4.99
N ARG A 98 4.53 15.60 4.62
CA ARG A 98 4.95 14.73 3.52
C ARG A 98 5.41 13.41 4.11
N LEU A 99 4.82 12.33 3.63
CA LEU A 99 5.15 10.99 4.08
C LEU A 99 5.82 10.22 2.97
N LEU A 100 6.69 9.30 3.35
CA LEU A 100 7.15 8.25 2.46
C LEU A 100 6.47 6.95 2.93
N VAL A 101 5.75 6.32 2.01
CA VAL A 101 5.02 5.08 2.28
C VAL A 101 5.86 3.94 1.73
N CYS A 102 6.29 3.02 2.58
CA CYS A 102 7.25 1.99 2.21
C CYS A 102 6.76 0.60 2.58
N ALA A 103 7.25 -0.41 1.86
CA ALA A 103 6.97 -1.80 2.20
C ALA A 103 8.06 -2.72 1.67
N LYS A 104 8.18 -3.89 2.29
CA LYS A 104 9.03 -4.95 1.76
C LYS A 104 8.47 -6.32 2.15
N MET A 105 8.80 -7.33 1.36
CA MET A 105 8.40 -8.70 1.63
C MET A 105 9.40 -9.36 2.57
N LEU A 106 8.89 -10.04 3.60
CA LEU A 106 9.72 -10.74 4.58
C LEU A 106 9.85 -12.21 4.24
N SER A 107 8.78 -12.86 3.79
CA SER A 107 8.81 -14.28 3.47
C SER A 107 7.71 -14.64 2.49
N GLN A 108 7.93 -15.74 1.80
CA GLN A 108 6.99 -16.28 0.83
C GLN A 108 7.01 -17.80 0.98
N ARG A 109 5.82 -18.38 1.16
CA ARG A 109 5.72 -19.81 1.36
C ARG A 109 4.35 -20.33 0.96
N ARG A 110 4.29 -21.14 -0.12
CA ARG A 110 3.07 -21.84 -0.54
C ARG A 110 1.84 -20.93 -0.65
N GLY A 111 2.00 -19.77 -1.30
CA GLY A 111 0.88 -18.85 -1.46
C GLY A 111 0.59 -17.99 -0.24
N LEU A 112 1.42 -18.10 0.81
CA LEU A 112 1.34 -17.22 1.96
C LEU A 112 2.52 -16.27 1.94
N TYR A 113 2.24 -14.97 2.02
CA TYR A 113 3.25 -13.92 1.94
C TYR A 113 3.20 -13.08 3.21
N GLN A 114 4.35 -12.87 3.82
CA GLN A 114 4.45 -11.98 4.97
C GLN A 114 5.21 -10.73 4.57
N LEU A 115 4.63 -9.59 4.87
CA LEU A 115 5.19 -8.30 4.50
C LEU A 115 5.17 -7.36 5.69
N GLU A 116 6.00 -6.31 5.59
CA GLU A 116 5.93 -5.19 6.51
C GLU A 116 5.92 -3.89 5.72
N ALA A 117 5.37 -2.86 6.35
CA ALA A 117 5.28 -1.53 5.77
C ALA A 117 5.49 -0.49 6.86
N TRP A 118 5.88 0.72 6.45
CA TRP A 118 6.08 1.81 7.39
C TRP A 118 5.85 3.14 6.71
N LEU A 119 5.45 4.12 7.51
CA LEU A 119 5.34 5.51 7.08
C LEU A 119 6.45 6.32 7.74
N VAL A 120 7.11 7.14 6.95
CA VAL A 120 8.20 7.99 7.41
C VAL A 120 7.83 9.45 7.18
N ALA A 121 7.92 10.27 8.23
CA ALA A 121 7.79 11.72 8.14
C ALA A 121 9.15 12.32 8.50
N GLY A 122 9.83 12.92 7.52
CA GLY A 122 11.21 13.36 7.72
C GLY A 122 12.13 12.15 7.95
N HIS A 123 12.70 12.06 9.14
CA HIS A 123 13.59 10.95 9.50
C HIS A 123 12.95 10.01 10.52
N ARG A 124 11.65 10.16 10.78
CA ARG A 124 10.99 9.44 11.86
C ARG A 124 9.92 8.52 11.31
N GLN A 125 9.93 7.27 11.75
CA GLN A 125 8.82 6.36 11.47
C GLN A 125 7.64 6.77 12.36
N VAL A 126 6.49 6.99 11.73
CA VAL A 126 5.28 7.43 12.44
C VAL A 126 4.22 6.33 12.52
N ALA A 127 4.35 5.29 11.70
CA ALA A 127 3.47 4.13 11.73
C ALA A 127 4.16 2.93 11.10
N ARG A 128 3.78 1.73 11.52
CA ARG A 128 4.27 0.46 10.98
C ARG A 128 3.13 -0.51 10.86
N ALA A 129 3.30 -1.48 9.96
CA ALA A 129 2.37 -2.58 9.85
C ALA A 129 3.09 -3.86 9.49
N SER A 130 2.50 -4.97 9.91
CA SER A 130 2.85 -6.28 9.40
C SER A 130 1.57 -6.91 8.87
N ALA A 131 1.70 -7.76 7.86
CA ALA A 131 0.53 -8.36 7.26
C ALA A 131 0.85 -9.74 6.68
N LYS A 132 -0.22 -10.54 6.57
CA LYS A 132 -0.19 -11.79 5.82
C LYS A 132 -1.12 -11.64 4.65
N PHE A 133 -0.63 -12.03 3.48
CA PHE A 133 -1.39 -12.03 2.24
C PHE A 133 -1.50 -13.46 1.74
N VAL A 134 -2.62 -13.79 1.13
CA VAL A 134 -2.91 -15.13 0.65
C VAL A 134 -3.24 -15.07 -0.83
N ALA A 135 -2.56 -15.90 -1.63
CA ALA A 135 -2.88 -16.02 -3.03
C ALA A 135 -4.23 -16.75 -3.17
N PRO A 136 -5.09 -16.32 -4.10
CA PRO A 136 -6.33 -17.05 -4.34
C PRO A 136 -6.05 -18.45 -4.85
N SER A 137 -6.87 -19.42 -4.44
CA SER A 137 -6.69 -20.81 -4.81
C SER A 137 -7.06 -21.07 -6.28
N SER A 138 -7.74 -20.15 -6.92
CA SER A 138 -8.20 -20.32 -8.30
C SER A 138 -8.00 -19.05 -9.09
N GLY A 139 -7.12 -19.11 -10.07
CA GLY A 139 -6.99 -18.09 -11.09
C GLY A 139 -6.63 -16.71 -10.62
N SER A 140 -6.77 -15.78 -11.54
CA SER A 140 -6.37 -14.38 -11.38
C SER A 140 -7.51 -13.53 -10.85
N LEU A 141 -7.20 -12.59 -9.97
CA LEU A 141 -8.15 -11.59 -9.49
C LEU A 141 -8.47 -10.55 -10.57
N ALA A 142 -7.68 -10.50 -11.65
CA ALA A 142 -7.89 -9.54 -12.73
C ALA A 142 -9.23 -9.72 -13.44
N HIS A 143 -9.83 -10.90 -13.33
CA HIS A 143 -11.13 -11.21 -13.89
C HIS A 143 -12.24 -11.22 -12.84
N GLY A 144 -11.94 -10.81 -11.64
CA GLY A 144 -12.94 -10.72 -10.60
C GLY A 144 -13.97 -9.67 -10.98
N ASP A 145 -15.12 -10.08 -11.33
CA ASP A 145 -16.18 -9.20 -11.80
C ASP A 145 -17.17 -8.88 -10.71
#